data_7e24fccf31e3d3bfea0cf7a8c2cf3b8c
#
_entry.id   7e24fccf31e3d3bfea0cf7a8c2cf3b8c
#
_cell.length_a   1.000
_cell.length_b   1.000
_cell.length_c   1.000
_cell.angle_alpha   90.00
_cell.angle_beta   90.00
_cell.angle_gamma   90.00
#
_symmetry.space_group_name_H-M   'P 1'
#
loop_
_entity.id
_entity.type
_entity.pdbx_description
1 polymer ?
#
loop_
_entity_poly.entity_id
_entity_poly.type
_entity_poly.pdbx_seq_one_letter_code
_entity_poly.pdbx_strand_id
1 'polypeptide(L)'
;MKIIVWLTESTWPACVDAASDQPGAQVVLLHVIDPDSVEAAEAARAGLFGRGIRPTAPAAYRTMVEAQAALLDAAEARLGAPAQRLARTGRVEQEVVTACAHADLLVLGRDGDHTRLGPRSLGRATRFVLDHAPCRVLLVWPDEPPSLATLPAPPPPPPDGRPSGPPPPPPR
;
A
#
# COMPACT_ATOMS: atom_id res chain seq x y z
N MET A 1 1.20 22.22 3.03
CA MET A 1 1.64 20.91 2.52
C MET A 1 0.45 19.97 2.54
N LYS A 2 0.13 19.30 1.42
CA LYS A 2 -0.96 18.31 1.34
C LYS A 2 -0.40 16.90 1.45
N ILE A 3 -0.90 16.15 2.44
CA ILE A 3 -0.47 14.77 2.71
C ILE A 3 -1.62 13.82 2.40
N ILE A 4 -1.37 12.81 1.59
CA ILE A 4 -2.26 11.66 1.44
C ILE A 4 -1.77 10.56 2.38
N VAL A 5 -2.63 10.06 3.23
CA VAL A 5 -2.37 8.88 4.07
C VAL A 5 -3.16 7.71 3.50
N TRP A 6 -2.48 6.76 2.89
CA TRP A 6 -3.14 5.57 2.37
C TRP A 6 -3.34 4.56 3.51
N LEU A 7 -4.60 4.30 3.81
CA LEU A 7 -5.02 3.42 4.89
C LEU A 7 -5.26 2.01 4.34
N THR A 8 -4.61 1.03 4.95
CA THR A 8 -4.92 -0.40 4.82
C THR A 8 -5.15 -0.97 6.20
N GLU A 9 -5.95 -2.03 6.32
CA GLU A 9 -6.37 -2.58 7.63
C GLU A 9 -5.20 -2.89 8.57
N SER A 10 -4.06 -3.35 8.02
CA SER A 10 -2.91 -3.78 8.81
C SER A 10 -1.92 -2.66 9.15
N THR A 11 -1.94 -1.51 8.44
CA THR A 11 -0.87 -0.51 8.54
C THR A 11 -1.34 0.90 8.90
N TRP A 12 -2.66 1.14 8.85
CA TRP A 12 -3.22 2.48 9.03
C TRP A 12 -2.79 3.19 10.32
N PRO A 13 -2.65 2.53 11.49
CA PRO A 13 -2.29 3.24 12.72
C PRO A 13 -0.93 3.91 12.61
N ALA A 14 0.09 3.19 12.14
CA ALA A 14 1.43 3.74 11.96
C ALA A 14 1.49 4.83 10.87
N CYS A 15 0.69 4.70 9.81
CA CYS A 15 0.60 5.73 8.77
C CYS A 15 -0.01 7.03 9.30
N VAL A 16 -1.04 6.93 10.14
CA VAL A 16 -1.67 8.10 10.80
C VAL A 16 -0.72 8.76 11.78
N ASP A 17 -0.02 7.98 12.61
CA ASP A 17 0.97 8.49 13.56
C ASP A 17 2.08 9.28 12.82
N ALA A 18 2.62 8.70 11.75
CA ALA A 18 3.63 9.36 10.94
C ALA A 18 3.13 10.65 10.25
N ALA A 19 1.84 10.73 9.95
CA ALA A 19 1.24 11.95 9.41
C ALA A 19 1.01 13.00 10.49
N SER A 20 0.71 12.60 11.73
CA SER A 20 0.51 13.52 12.87
C SER A 20 1.80 14.27 13.25
N ASP A 21 2.97 13.69 12.94
CA ASP A 21 4.28 14.32 13.14
C ASP A 21 4.56 15.48 12.15
N GLN A 22 3.61 15.81 11.26
CA GLN A 22 3.75 16.86 10.24
C GLN A 22 2.85 18.07 10.57
N PRO A 23 3.28 18.98 11.42
CA PRO A 23 2.43 20.08 11.87
C PRO A 23 2.04 21.02 10.71
N GLY A 24 0.80 21.47 10.70
CA GLY A 24 0.28 22.41 9.72
C GLY A 24 0.02 21.80 8.33
N ALA A 25 0.06 20.49 8.21
CA ALA A 25 -0.29 19.81 6.97
C ALA A 25 -1.81 19.64 6.80
N GLN A 26 -2.29 19.73 5.58
CA GLN A 26 -3.62 19.31 5.21
C GLN A 26 -3.60 17.79 4.98
N VAL A 27 -4.18 17.03 5.89
CA VAL A 27 -4.21 15.57 5.82
C VAL A 27 -5.46 15.10 5.09
N VAL A 28 -5.26 14.15 4.17
CA VAL A 28 -6.32 13.43 3.45
C VAL A 28 -6.17 11.94 3.78
N LEU A 29 -7.15 11.37 4.44
CA LEU A 29 -7.24 9.95 4.76
C LEU A 29 -7.88 9.22 3.59
N LEU A 30 -7.11 8.41 2.88
CA LEU A 30 -7.54 7.67 1.70
C LEU A 30 -7.70 6.19 2.03
N HIS A 31 -8.89 5.64 1.76
CA HIS A 31 -9.09 4.19 1.73
C HIS A 31 -9.77 3.79 0.42
N VAL A 32 -9.32 2.68 -0.17
CA VAL A 32 -9.81 2.16 -1.45
C VAL A 32 -10.39 0.76 -1.25
N ILE A 33 -11.65 0.57 -1.66
CA ILE A 33 -12.25 -0.75 -1.78
C ILE A 33 -11.93 -1.31 -3.16
N ASP A 34 -11.34 -2.51 -3.20
CA ASP A 34 -11.14 -3.25 -4.43
C ASP A 34 -12.28 -4.27 -4.61
N PRO A 35 -13.20 -4.04 -5.57
CA PRO A 35 -14.32 -4.95 -5.80
C PRO A 35 -13.88 -6.34 -6.26
N ASP A 36 -12.77 -6.48 -6.97
CA ASP A 36 -12.28 -7.77 -7.47
C ASP A 36 -11.78 -8.65 -6.32
N SER A 37 -11.14 -8.05 -5.31
CA SER A 37 -10.70 -8.78 -4.11
C SER A 37 -11.88 -9.26 -3.25
N VAL A 38 -13.03 -8.56 -3.29
CA VAL A 38 -14.28 -8.99 -2.64
C VAL A 38 -14.83 -10.25 -3.27
N GLU A 39 -15.00 -10.23 -4.60
CA GLU A 39 -15.52 -11.38 -5.34
C GLU A 39 -14.63 -12.62 -5.15
N ALA A 40 -13.31 -12.43 -5.16
CA ALA A 40 -12.35 -13.50 -4.89
C ALA A 40 -12.47 -14.08 -3.48
N ALA A 41 -12.65 -13.23 -2.46
CA ALA A 41 -12.81 -13.66 -1.08
C ALA A 41 -14.16 -14.39 -0.87
N GLU A 42 -15.22 -13.94 -1.51
CA GLU A 42 -16.54 -14.60 -1.48
C GLU A 42 -16.49 -15.96 -2.19
N ALA A 43 -15.85 -16.05 -3.35
CA ALA A 43 -15.67 -17.30 -4.07
C ALA A 43 -14.87 -18.33 -3.25
N ALA A 44 -13.81 -17.90 -2.57
CA ALA A 44 -13.02 -18.75 -1.71
C ALA A 44 -13.84 -19.28 -0.50
N ARG A 45 -14.64 -18.43 0.13
CA ARG A 45 -15.54 -18.83 1.22
C ARG A 45 -16.63 -19.80 0.76
N ALA A 46 -17.22 -19.57 -0.41
CA ALA A 46 -18.23 -20.44 -0.98
C ALA A 46 -17.68 -21.84 -1.31
N GLY A 47 -16.41 -21.93 -1.72
CA GLY A 47 -15.73 -23.20 -1.95
C GLY A 47 -15.41 -23.99 -0.68
N LEU A 48 -15.15 -23.32 0.45
CA LEU A 48 -14.79 -23.95 1.73
C LEU A 48 -15.99 -24.47 2.54
N PHE A 49 -17.16 -23.82 2.44
CA PHE A 49 -18.31 -24.11 3.30
C PHE A 49 -19.47 -24.82 2.63
N GLY A 50 -19.31 -25.27 1.36
CA GLY A 50 -20.39 -25.98 0.66
C GLY A 50 -21.70 -25.17 0.72
N ARG A 51 -22.64 -25.36 -0.14
CA ARG A 51 -23.97 -24.72 -0.33
C ARG A 51 -24.63 -23.97 0.86
N GLY A 52 -23.87 -23.13 1.57
CA GLY A 52 -24.36 -22.18 2.56
C GLY A 52 -24.88 -20.90 1.88
N ILE A 53 -25.74 -20.17 2.56
CA ILE A 53 -26.38 -18.93 2.12
C ILE A 53 -25.30 -17.98 1.59
N ARG A 54 -25.26 -17.76 0.27
CA ARG A 54 -24.42 -16.74 -0.34
C ARG A 54 -24.93 -15.37 0.08
N PRO A 55 -24.11 -14.51 0.72
CA PRO A 55 -24.47 -13.10 0.79
C PRO A 55 -24.68 -12.62 -0.64
N THR A 56 -25.77 -11.91 -0.88
CA THR A 56 -25.96 -11.26 -2.19
C THR A 56 -24.85 -10.23 -2.38
N ALA A 57 -24.29 -10.12 -3.57
CA ALA A 57 -23.23 -9.14 -3.88
C ALA A 57 -23.50 -7.73 -3.32
N PRO A 58 -24.77 -7.22 -3.28
CA PRO A 58 -25.11 -5.97 -2.60
C PRO A 58 -24.92 -5.96 -1.09
N ALA A 59 -25.02 -7.11 -0.41
CA ALA A 59 -24.86 -7.19 1.05
C ALA A 59 -23.36 -7.15 1.44
N ALA A 60 -22.52 -7.86 0.74
CA ALA A 60 -21.09 -7.84 0.94
C ALA A 60 -20.48 -6.45 0.66
N TYR A 61 -20.89 -5.83 -0.43
CA TYR A 61 -20.46 -4.47 -0.75
C TYR A 61 -20.88 -3.46 0.34
N ARG A 62 -22.09 -3.55 0.89
CA ARG A 62 -22.49 -2.70 2.02
C ARG A 62 -21.63 -2.88 3.24
N THR A 63 -21.33 -4.13 3.61
CA THR A 63 -20.43 -4.41 4.74
C THR A 63 -19.05 -3.77 4.54
N MET A 64 -18.53 -3.75 3.31
CA MET A 64 -17.25 -3.11 3.02
C MET A 64 -17.32 -1.60 3.10
N VAL A 65 -18.39 -1.00 2.61
CA VAL A 65 -18.60 0.45 2.73
C VAL A 65 -18.73 0.85 4.20
N GLU A 66 -19.42 0.06 5.01
CA GLU A 66 -19.52 0.27 6.46
C GLU A 66 -18.13 0.12 7.14
N ALA A 67 -17.35 -0.89 6.78
CA ALA A 67 -16.01 -1.09 7.27
C ALA A 67 -15.05 0.05 6.84
N GLN A 68 -15.17 0.53 5.60
CA GLN A 68 -14.42 1.69 5.11
C GLN A 68 -14.75 2.95 5.92
N ALA A 69 -16.02 3.20 6.18
CA ALA A 69 -16.44 4.34 6.98
C ALA A 69 -15.88 4.25 8.40
N ALA A 70 -15.99 3.09 9.04
CA ALA A 70 -15.47 2.85 10.38
C ALA A 70 -13.94 3.01 10.45
N LEU A 71 -13.22 2.56 9.42
CA LEU A 71 -11.76 2.74 9.32
C LEU A 71 -11.37 4.22 9.22
N LEU A 72 -12.07 4.98 8.38
CA LEU A 72 -11.85 6.41 8.23
C LEU A 72 -12.17 7.18 9.52
N ASP A 73 -13.25 6.80 10.23
CA ASP A 73 -13.60 7.36 11.55
C ASP A 73 -12.49 7.10 12.57
N ALA A 74 -12.02 5.86 12.65
CA ALA A 74 -10.96 5.47 13.57
C ALA A 74 -9.62 6.19 13.26
N ALA A 75 -9.30 6.33 11.98
CA ALA A 75 -8.09 7.02 11.54
C ALA A 75 -8.13 8.52 11.86
N GLU A 76 -9.27 9.19 11.66
CA GLU A 76 -9.43 10.61 12.01
C GLU A 76 -9.40 10.81 13.52
N ALA A 77 -10.05 9.93 14.29
CA ALA A 77 -9.99 9.97 15.75
C ALA A 77 -8.55 9.81 16.28
N ARG A 78 -7.75 8.90 15.66
CA ARG A 78 -6.34 8.72 16.00
C ARG A 78 -5.48 9.92 15.62
N LEU A 79 -5.74 10.53 14.47
CA LEU A 79 -5.04 11.74 14.03
C LEU A 79 -5.22 12.90 15.03
N GLY A 80 -6.35 12.95 15.73
CA GLY A 80 -6.67 13.97 16.71
C GLY A 80 -6.87 15.38 16.12
N ALA A 81 -7.03 15.48 14.80
CA ALA A 81 -7.23 16.72 14.05
C ALA A 81 -8.18 16.48 12.87
N PRO A 82 -8.90 17.51 12.40
CA PRO A 82 -9.76 17.38 11.22
C PRO A 82 -8.96 16.97 9.99
N ALA A 83 -9.47 15.98 9.26
CA ALA A 83 -8.89 15.51 8.01
C ALA A 83 -9.93 15.41 6.90
N GLN A 84 -9.50 15.55 5.67
CA GLN A 84 -10.36 15.22 4.52
C GLN A 84 -10.43 13.71 4.39
N ARG A 85 -11.64 13.13 4.30
CA ARG A 85 -11.85 11.71 4.05
C ARG A 85 -12.05 11.47 2.57
N LEU A 86 -11.33 10.52 2.02
CA LEU A 86 -11.38 10.13 0.61
C LEU A 86 -11.66 8.64 0.51
N ALA A 87 -12.93 8.27 0.43
CA ALA A 87 -13.40 6.93 0.15
C ALA A 87 -13.40 6.70 -1.38
N ARG A 88 -12.74 5.66 -1.84
CA ARG A 88 -12.64 5.29 -3.26
C ARG A 88 -13.02 3.82 -3.45
N THR A 89 -13.42 3.49 -4.67
CA THR A 89 -13.68 2.13 -5.12
C THR A 89 -13.03 1.94 -6.48
N GLY A 90 -12.26 0.89 -6.66
CA GLY A 90 -11.56 0.60 -7.90
C GLY A 90 -10.26 -0.16 -7.66
N ARG A 91 -9.43 -0.23 -8.67
CA ARG A 91 -8.09 -0.83 -8.55
C ARG A 91 -7.24 0.01 -7.61
N VAL A 92 -6.85 -0.60 -6.50
CA VAL A 92 -6.19 0.08 -5.38
C VAL A 92 -5.00 0.92 -5.83
N GLU A 93 -4.09 0.32 -6.60
CA GLU A 93 -2.88 0.98 -7.03
C GLU A 93 -3.13 2.21 -7.93
N GLN A 94 -4.17 2.15 -8.77
CA GLN A 94 -4.54 3.24 -9.66
C GLN A 94 -5.21 4.39 -8.90
N GLU A 95 -6.12 4.05 -7.99
CA GLU A 95 -6.83 5.05 -7.19
C GLU A 95 -5.87 5.81 -6.26
N VAL A 96 -4.89 5.10 -5.67
CA VAL A 96 -3.88 5.74 -4.82
C VAL A 96 -2.99 6.68 -5.61
N VAL A 97 -2.44 6.24 -6.75
CA VAL A 97 -1.60 7.10 -7.61
C VAL A 97 -2.38 8.31 -8.12
N THR A 98 -3.63 8.12 -8.52
CA THR A 98 -4.50 9.21 -8.96
C THR A 98 -4.76 10.23 -7.85
N ALA A 99 -4.99 9.76 -6.62
CA ALA A 99 -5.18 10.64 -5.46
C ALA A 99 -3.93 11.50 -5.17
N CYS A 100 -2.76 11.00 -5.52
CA CYS A 100 -1.48 11.68 -5.30
C CYS A 100 -1.14 12.77 -6.34
N ALA A 101 -1.93 12.96 -7.40
CA ALA A 101 -1.62 13.88 -8.51
C ALA A 101 -1.30 15.32 -8.05
N HIS A 102 -1.86 15.78 -6.94
CA HIS A 102 -1.64 17.11 -6.37
C HIS A 102 -1.26 17.07 -4.88
N ALA A 103 -0.62 15.98 -4.46
CA ALA A 103 -0.10 15.82 -3.12
C ALA A 103 1.38 16.20 -3.05
N ASP A 104 1.80 16.66 -1.88
CA ASP A 104 3.22 16.89 -1.60
C ASP A 104 3.90 15.65 -1.03
N LEU A 105 3.11 14.81 -0.33
CA LEU A 105 3.58 13.62 0.37
C LEU A 105 2.51 12.55 0.38
N LEU A 106 2.90 11.32 0.09
CA LEU A 106 2.14 10.10 0.34
C LEU A 106 2.76 9.37 1.53
N VAL A 107 1.95 9.05 2.53
CA VAL A 107 2.31 8.17 3.64
C VAL A 107 1.64 6.82 3.43
N LEU A 108 2.43 5.76 3.45
CA LEU A 108 1.95 4.39 3.31
C LEU A 108 2.76 3.41 4.14
N GLY A 109 2.17 2.30 4.52
CA GLY A 109 2.80 1.26 5.33
C GLY A 109 3.34 0.11 4.49
N ARG A 110 4.29 -0.63 5.07
CA ARG A 110 4.70 -1.93 4.57
C ARG A 110 3.62 -2.94 4.90
N ASP A 111 3.04 -3.56 3.89
CA ASP A 111 1.86 -4.41 3.95
C ASP A 111 2.14 -5.89 3.61
N GLY A 112 3.42 -6.26 3.55
CA GLY A 112 3.86 -7.61 3.23
C GLY A 112 4.40 -8.40 4.42
N ASP A 113 5.49 -9.15 4.22
CA ASP A 113 6.15 -9.95 5.26
C ASP A 113 7.02 -9.07 6.16
N HIS A 114 6.61 -8.87 7.41
CA HIS A 114 7.30 -8.04 8.40
C HIS A 114 8.38 -8.81 9.19
N THR A 115 8.59 -10.10 8.92
CA THR A 115 9.56 -10.92 9.66
C THR A 115 11.00 -10.66 9.26
N ARG A 116 11.23 -10.03 8.11
CA ARG A 116 12.55 -9.74 7.56
C ARG A 116 12.60 -8.43 6.78
N LEU A 117 13.79 -7.85 6.74
CA LEU A 117 14.08 -6.72 5.87
C LEU A 117 14.12 -7.15 4.40
N GLY A 118 13.68 -6.26 3.50
CA GLY A 118 13.80 -6.47 2.07
C GLY A 118 12.47 -6.38 1.31
N PRO A 119 12.47 -6.74 0.03
CA PRO A 119 11.34 -6.47 -0.86
C PRO A 119 10.07 -7.25 -0.54
N ARG A 120 10.15 -8.35 0.21
CA ARG A 120 8.96 -9.12 0.61
C ARG A 120 8.07 -8.39 1.62
N SER A 121 8.59 -7.36 2.29
CA SER A 121 7.82 -6.50 3.20
C SER A 121 6.83 -5.57 2.49
N LEU A 122 6.84 -5.56 1.16
CA LEU A 122 5.95 -4.76 0.34
C LEU A 122 4.99 -5.67 -0.44
N GLY A 123 3.72 -5.42 -0.32
CA GLY A 123 2.69 -6.03 -1.15
C GLY A 123 2.77 -5.57 -2.62
N ARG A 124 1.96 -6.19 -3.47
CA ARG A 124 1.98 -5.89 -4.91
C ARG A 124 1.52 -4.45 -5.20
N ALA A 125 0.42 -4.04 -4.60
CA ALA A 125 -0.12 -2.69 -4.81
C ALA A 125 0.84 -1.63 -4.29
N THR A 126 1.42 -1.83 -3.11
CA THR A 126 2.40 -0.93 -2.49
C THR A 126 3.64 -0.74 -3.36
N ARG A 127 4.17 -1.80 -3.98
CA ARG A 127 5.30 -1.68 -4.93
C ARG A 127 4.93 -0.83 -6.14
N PHE A 128 3.77 -1.10 -6.73
CA PHE A 128 3.31 -0.32 -7.87
C PHE A 128 3.19 1.16 -7.52
N VAL A 129 2.59 1.47 -6.36
CA VAL A 129 2.43 2.85 -5.90
C VAL A 129 3.78 3.52 -5.66
N LEU A 130 4.76 2.83 -5.06
CA LEU A 130 6.11 3.36 -4.86
C LEU A 130 6.80 3.72 -6.17
N ASP A 131 6.62 2.90 -7.20
CA ASP A 131 7.24 3.11 -8.51
C ASP A 131 6.56 4.24 -9.32
N HIS A 132 5.29 4.56 -9.01
CA HIS A 132 4.47 5.46 -9.85
C HIS A 132 3.94 6.70 -9.11
N ALA A 133 4.17 6.84 -7.81
CA ALA A 133 3.69 8.00 -7.07
C ALA A 133 4.33 9.30 -7.59
N PRO A 134 3.52 10.32 -7.96
CA PRO A 134 4.04 11.58 -8.52
C PRO A 134 4.52 12.57 -7.45
N CYS A 135 4.63 12.15 -6.19
CA CYS A 135 5.01 12.97 -5.05
C CYS A 135 6.05 12.25 -4.18
N ARG A 136 6.53 12.92 -3.14
CA ARG A 136 7.39 12.28 -2.14
C ARG A 136 6.64 11.15 -1.43
N VAL A 137 7.34 10.10 -1.04
CA VAL A 137 6.74 8.96 -0.36
C VAL A 137 7.44 8.72 0.98
N LEU A 138 6.65 8.63 2.04
CA LEU A 138 7.07 8.17 3.36
C LEU A 138 6.56 6.75 3.57
N LEU A 139 7.47 5.79 3.56
CA LEU A 139 7.18 4.39 3.78
C LEU A 139 7.47 4.03 5.24
N VAL A 140 6.45 3.60 5.97
CA VAL A 140 6.56 3.29 7.40
C VAL A 140 6.47 1.79 7.67
N TRP A 141 7.10 1.34 8.74
CA TRP A 141 6.84 0.02 9.31
C TRP A 141 5.61 0.12 10.22
N PRO A 142 4.64 -0.80 10.12
CA PRO A 142 3.46 -0.78 11.00
C PRO A 142 3.81 -1.12 12.45
N ASP A 143 4.88 -1.88 12.64
CA ASP A 143 5.41 -2.33 13.92
C ASP A 143 6.91 -2.03 13.98
N GLU A 144 7.58 -2.51 15.04
CA GLU A 144 9.03 -2.44 15.14
C GLU A 144 9.70 -3.15 13.93
N PRO A 145 10.61 -2.46 13.23
CA PRO A 145 11.29 -3.07 12.07
C PRO A 145 12.12 -4.28 12.49
N PRO A 146 12.19 -5.33 11.66
CA PRO A 146 12.98 -6.51 11.95
C PRO A 146 14.46 -6.19 12.05
N SER A 147 15.20 -7.00 12.82
CA SER A 147 16.64 -6.84 13.03
C SER A 147 17.42 -6.85 11.71
N LEU A 148 18.53 -6.09 11.67
CA LEU A 148 19.47 -6.08 10.55
C LEU A 148 20.04 -7.47 10.24
N ALA A 149 20.04 -8.40 11.20
CA ALA A 149 20.43 -9.80 10.98
C ALA A 149 19.53 -10.54 9.97
N THR A 150 18.35 -9.99 9.66
CA THR A 150 17.44 -10.54 8.65
C THR A 150 17.77 -10.11 7.22
N LEU A 151 18.76 -9.23 7.02
CA LEU A 151 19.21 -8.82 5.68
C LEU A 151 19.75 -10.03 4.92
N PRO A 152 19.29 -10.25 3.67
CA PRO A 152 19.89 -11.27 2.84
C PRO A 152 21.36 -10.92 2.54
N ALA A 153 22.19 -11.94 2.36
CA ALA A 153 23.55 -11.72 1.88
C ALA A 153 23.51 -10.95 0.54
N PRO A 154 24.44 -10.00 0.33
CA PRO A 154 24.54 -9.33 -0.96
C PRO A 154 24.73 -10.35 -2.08
N PRO A 155 24.18 -10.11 -3.28
CA PRO A 155 24.42 -11.00 -4.41
C PRO A 155 25.93 -11.11 -4.66
N PRO A 156 26.43 -12.28 -5.10
CA PRO A 156 27.82 -12.41 -5.45
C PRO A 156 28.19 -11.38 -6.52
N PRO A 157 29.42 -10.83 -6.50
CA PRO A 157 29.86 -9.94 -7.56
C PRO A 157 29.66 -10.63 -8.91
N PRO A 158 29.30 -9.88 -9.95
CA PRO A 158 29.21 -10.46 -11.30
C PRO A 158 30.52 -11.18 -11.61
N PRO A 159 30.47 -12.38 -12.24
CA PRO A 159 31.68 -13.07 -12.65
C PRO A 159 32.51 -12.08 -13.47
N ASP A 160 33.80 -11.95 -13.13
CA ASP A 160 34.72 -10.92 -13.58
C ASP A 160 34.38 -10.38 -14.96
N GLY A 161 33.78 -9.19 -14.98
CA GLY A 161 33.44 -8.54 -16.22
C GLY A 161 34.72 -8.20 -16.97
N ARG A 162 35.17 -9.10 -17.83
CA ARG A 162 35.98 -8.65 -18.95
C ARG A 162 35.15 -7.57 -19.64
N PRO A 163 35.64 -6.33 -19.75
CA PRO A 163 34.96 -5.35 -20.60
C PRO A 163 34.81 -6.02 -21.95
N SER A 164 33.57 -6.15 -22.41
CA SER A 164 33.29 -6.59 -23.77
C SER A 164 34.16 -5.72 -24.67
N GLY A 165 35.12 -6.32 -25.35
CA GLY A 165 36.05 -5.63 -26.23
C GLY A 165 35.24 -4.80 -27.25
N PRO A 166 35.87 -3.77 -27.82
CA PRO A 166 35.19 -2.91 -28.78
C PRO A 166 34.52 -3.75 -29.87
N PRO A 167 33.34 -3.35 -30.35
CA PRO A 167 32.67 -4.07 -31.39
C PRO A 167 33.58 -4.23 -32.63
N PRO A 168 33.51 -5.35 -33.35
CA PRO A 168 34.31 -5.56 -34.54
C PRO A 168 34.03 -4.46 -35.57
N PRO A 169 35.04 -4.00 -36.32
CA PRO A 169 34.84 -2.99 -37.34
C PRO A 169 33.86 -3.50 -38.41
N PRO A 170 33.08 -2.64 -39.05
CA PRO A 170 32.14 -3.01 -40.09
C PRO A 170 32.88 -3.64 -41.27
N PRO A 171 32.27 -4.60 -41.96
CA PRO A 171 32.86 -5.22 -43.17
C PRO A 171 33.05 -4.15 -44.25
N ARG A 172 34.19 -4.24 -44.96
CA ARG A 172 34.53 -3.36 -46.08
C ARG A 172 33.70 -3.74 -47.30
#